data_27911c10f585b51b82f9cbf1d53e3c36
#
_entry.id   27911c10f585b51b82f9cbf1d53e3c36
#
_cell.length_a   1.000
_cell.length_b   1.000
_cell.length_c   1.000
_cell.angle_alpha   90.00
_cell.angle_beta   90.00
_cell.angle_gamma   90.00
#
_symmetry.space_group_name_H-M   'P 1'
#
loop_
_entity.id
_entity.type
_entity.pdbx_description
1 polymer ?
#
loop_
_entity_poly.entity_id
_entity_poly.type
_entity_poly.pdbx_seq_one_letter_code
_entity_poly.pdbx_strand_id
1 'polypeptide(L)'
;MLVTDLVNVRYLSGFTGSAGALLVYADRWADDRPPLLATDGRYRTQAARQAPDLQTAIERAGASHLVAQAAAAGVRRLGFEGHVVTVDGFDTLSAVLAAAHSAGANTELVRASGMVEALREVKDAGEVALLRLACEAADAALSDVVERGGLRPGRTEREVGRELEARMLDHGADAASFETIVAAGPNSAVPHHRPTDAVLAAGDFVKIDFGALVAGYHSDMTRTFVLGPPADWQREIYQVVATAQRAGREALVPGARLRDVDAAARQVIADAGYAETFGHGLGHGVGLRIHEAPGINAAADGTLLAGAVVTVEPGVYLADRGGVRIEDTLVVGGAAPASAGTHPELLTRFPKELTIV
;
A
#
# COMPACT_ATOMS: atom_id res chain seq x y z
N MET A 1 -12.15 -20.38 8.35
CA MET A 1 -10.89 -19.61 8.21
C MET A 1 -10.66 -18.82 9.49
N LEU A 2 -9.49 -18.97 10.11
CA LEU A 2 -9.01 -18.12 11.18
C LEU A 2 -8.19 -16.98 10.56
N VAL A 3 -8.60 -15.75 10.80
CA VAL A 3 -7.94 -14.52 10.34
C VAL A 3 -7.35 -13.82 11.55
N THR A 4 -6.06 -13.51 11.51
CA THR A 4 -5.28 -12.93 12.62
C THR A 4 -4.49 -11.69 12.22
N ASP A 5 -4.27 -11.46 10.92
CA ASP A 5 -3.79 -10.18 10.41
C ASP A 5 -4.81 -9.09 10.70
N LEU A 6 -4.44 -8.07 11.47
CA LEU A 6 -5.37 -7.02 11.87
C LEU A 6 -5.90 -6.21 10.68
N VAL A 7 -5.15 -6.09 9.60
CA VAL A 7 -5.61 -5.43 8.37
C VAL A 7 -6.69 -6.29 7.69
N ASN A 8 -6.51 -7.61 7.66
CA ASN A 8 -7.50 -8.54 7.12
C ASN A 8 -8.74 -8.64 8.03
N VAL A 9 -8.56 -8.63 9.36
CA VAL A 9 -9.68 -8.52 10.32
C VAL A 9 -10.48 -7.25 10.05
N ARG A 10 -9.81 -6.11 9.89
CA ARG A 10 -10.45 -4.84 9.54
C ARG A 10 -11.19 -4.91 8.21
N TYR A 11 -10.56 -5.43 7.17
CA TYR A 11 -11.17 -5.55 5.84
C TYR A 11 -12.48 -6.34 5.87
N LEU A 12 -12.49 -7.45 6.62
CA LEU A 12 -13.65 -8.34 6.68
C LEU A 12 -14.72 -7.92 7.69
N SER A 13 -14.39 -7.10 8.69
CA SER A 13 -15.30 -6.79 9.80
C SER A 13 -15.49 -5.31 10.10
N GLY A 14 -14.67 -4.42 9.54
CA GLY A 14 -14.61 -3.02 9.91
C GLY A 14 -13.94 -2.73 11.27
N PHE A 15 -13.54 -3.76 12.04
CA PHE A 15 -12.94 -3.59 13.34
C PHE A 15 -11.49 -3.11 13.24
N THR A 16 -11.16 -1.99 13.92
CA THR A 16 -9.84 -1.32 13.85
C THR A 16 -9.03 -1.42 15.14
N GLY A 17 -9.42 -2.26 16.09
CA GLY A 17 -8.67 -2.45 17.33
C GLY A 17 -7.32 -3.12 17.11
N SER A 18 -6.34 -2.86 18.00
CA SER A 18 -4.98 -3.41 17.91
C SER A 18 -4.85 -4.84 18.45
N ALA A 19 -5.96 -5.48 18.81
CA ALA A 19 -6.02 -6.89 19.20
C ALA A 19 -7.33 -7.46 18.69
N GLY A 20 -7.25 -8.40 17.76
CA GLY A 20 -8.43 -9.02 17.14
C GLY A 20 -8.07 -10.27 16.38
N ALA A 21 -9.03 -11.20 16.31
CA ALA A 21 -9.01 -12.33 15.41
C ALA A 21 -10.45 -12.62 14.95
N LEU A 22 -10.61 -13.16 13.74
CA LEU A 22 -11.92 -13.45 13.17
C LEU A 22 -11.99 -14.91 12.74
N LEU A 23 -13.08 -15.56 13.07
CA LEU A 23 -13.42 -16.89 12.59
C LEU A 23 -14.54 -16.79 11.55
N VAL A 24 -14.26 -17.19 10.31
CA VAL A 24 -15.22 -17.20 9.21
C VAL A 24 -15.44 -18.63 8.75
N TYR A 25 -16.69 -19.03 8.61
CA TYR A 25 -17.08 -20.36 8.12
C TYR A 25 -17.30 -20.34 6.61
N ALA A 26 -16.89 -21.41 5.91
CA ALA A 26 -17.02 -21.54 4.46
C ALA A 26 -18.43 -21.94 4.02
N ASP A 27 -19.14 -22.70 4.87
CA ASP A 27 -20.52 -23.05 4.62
C ASP A 27 -21.35 -21.78 4.64
N ARG A 28 -22.16 -21.58 3.59
CA ARG A 28 -23.06 -20.43 3.45
C ARG A 28 -23.57 -20.04 4.81
N TRP A 29 -23.71 -18.73 5.04
CA TRP A 29 -24.44 -18.15 6.16
C TRP A 29 -25.67 -19.02 6.50
N ALA A 30 -25.39 -20.23 7.00
CA ALA A 30 -26.37 -21.00 7.68
C ALA A 30 -26.67 -20.18 8.94
N ASP A 31 -27.90 -19.86 9.19
CA ASP A 31 -28.38 -19.09 10.35
C ASP A 31 -27.77 -19.55 11.68
N ASP A 32 -27.16 -20.73 11.69
CA ASP A 32 -26.58 -21.41 12.86
C ASP A 32 -25.08 -21.13 13.13
N ARG A 33 -24.34 -20.48 12.24
CA ARG A 33 -22.87 -20.27 12.41
C ARG A 33 -22.41 -18.89 11.91
N PRO A 34 -22.78 -17.81 12.60
CA PRO A 34 -22.30 -16.48 12.26
C PRO A 34 -20.78 -16.37 12.46
N PRO A 35 -20.09 -15.49 11.71
CA PRO A 35 -18.70 -15.18 11.98
C PRO A 35 -18.51 -14.69 13.42
N LEU A 36 -17.36 -15.04 14.01
CA LEU A 36 -17.05 -14.69 15.41
C LEU A 36 -15.78 -13.81 15.47
N LEU A 37 -15.96 -12.59 15.95
CA LEU A 37 -14.85 -11.68 16.27
C LEU A 37 -14.38 -11.92 17.70
N ALA A 38 -13.12 -12.21 17.91
CA ALA A 38 -12.51 -12.25 19.25
C ALA A 38 -11.62 -11.05 19.45
N THR A 39 -11.80 -10.36 20.57
CA THR A 39 -10.94 -9.20 20.97
C THR A 39 -10.84 -9.16 22.50
N ASP A 40 -9.96 -8.31 23.04
CA ASP A 40 -9.83 -8.17 24.48
C ASP A 40 -10.75 -7.11 25.10
N GLY A 41 -10.77 -7.04 26.43
CA GLY A 41 -11.68 -6.16 27.16
C GLY A 41 -11.54 -4.67 26.87
N ARG A 42 -10.39 -4.21 26.36
CA ARG A 42 -10.15 -2.81 25.97
C ARG A 42 -11.04 -2.38 24.80
N TYR A 43 -11.41 -3.31 23.93
CA TYR A 43 -12.12 -3.05 22.67
C TYR A 43 -13.60 -3.44 22.70
N ARG A 44 -14.18 -3.84 23.84
CA ARG A 44 -15.60 -4.24 23.96
C ARG A 44 -16.55 -3.22 23.32
N THR A 45 -16.42 -1.95 23.67
CA THR A 45 -17.29 -0.87 23.14
C THR A 45 -17.02 -0.60 21.67
N GLN A 46 -15.76 -0.64 21.27
CA GLN A 46 -15.35 -0.39 19.89
C GLN A 46 -15.87 -1.52 18.96
N ALA A 47 -15.71 -2.78 19.35
CA ALA A 47 -16.21 -3.93 18.57
C ALA A 47 -17.72 -3.86 18.39
N ALA A 48 -18.48 -3.55 19.43
CA ALA A 48 -19.92 -3.40 19.36
C ALA A 48 -20.39 -2.27 18.43
N ARG A 49 -19.56 -1.23 18.23
CA ARG A 49 -19.87 -0.11 17.32
C ARG A 49 -19.45 -0.37 15.89
N GLN A 50 -18.29 -1.01 15.68
CA GLN A 50 -17.67 -1.17 14.37
C GLN A 50 -18.11 -2.46 13.67
N ALA A 51 -18.45 -3.51 14.41
CA ALA A 51 -18.89 -4.79 13.90
C ALA A 51 -20.18 -5.26 14.61
N PRO A 52 -21.29 -4.47 14.54
CA PRO A 52 -22.52 -4.76 15.28
C PRO A 52 -23.25 -6.01 14.79
N ASP A 53 -22.98 -6.44 13.57
CA ASP A 53 -23.52 -7.61 12.90
C ASP A 53 -22.74 -8.90 13.22
N LEU A 54 -21.59 -8.80 13.92
CA LEU A 54 -20.80 -9.95 14.31
C LEU A 54 -21.02 -10.34 15.77
N GLN A 55 -21.00 -11.64 16.05
CA GLN A 55 -20.82 -12.10 17.42
C GLN A 55 -19.41 -11.74 17.90
N THR A 56 -19.33 -11.22 19.14
CA THR A 56 -18.04 -10.82 19.72
C THR A 56 -17.74 -11.62 20.99
N ALA A 57 -16.59 -12.30 20.99
CA ALA A 57 -16.01 -12.91 22.17
C ALA A 57 -14.97 -11.94 22.80
N ILE A 58 -15.08 -11.71 24.10
CA ILE A 58 -14.12 -10.89 24.84
C ILE A 58 -13.11 -11.80 25.51
N GLU A 59 -12.03 -12.08 24.77
CA GLU A 59 -11.01 -13.07 25.14
C GLU A 59 -9.62 -12.54 24.82
N ARG A 60 -8.72 -12.58 25.80
CA ARG A 60 -7.34 -12.08 25.64
C ARG A 60 -6.52 -12.93 24.65
N ALA A 61 -6.72 -14.24 24.66
CA ALA A 61 -6.12 -15.20 23.72
C ALA A 61 -7.10 -15.49 22.55
N GLY A 62 -7.51 -14.44 21.84
CA GLY A 62 -8.57 -14.50 20.84
C GLY A 62 -8.42 -15.59 19.82
N ALA A 63 -7.23 -15.73 19.17
CA ALA A 63 -6.99 -16.78 18.18
C ALA A 63 -7.13 -18.19 18.76
N SER A 64 -6.59 -18.45 19.95
CA SER A 64 -6.73 -19.74 20.67
C SER A 64 -8.17 -20.05 21.01
N HIS A 65 -8.92 -19.04 21.47
CA HIS A 65 -10.35 -19.17 21.73
C HIS A 65 -11.12 -19.57 20.47
N LEU A 66 -10.86 -18.90 19.34
CA LEU A 66 -11.53 -19.18 18.07
C LEU A 66 -11.20 -20.57 17.51
N VAL A 67 -9.96 -21.06 17.70
CA VAL A 67 -9.56 -22.42 17.35
C VAL A 67 -10.34 -23.44 18.19
N ALA A 68 -10.46 -23.22 19.50
CA ALA A 68 -11.24 -24.09 20.38
C ALA A 68 -12.72 -24.10 19.98
N GLN A 69 -13.29 -22.94 19.65
CA GLN A 69 -14.68 -22.81 19.15
C GLN A 69 -14.89 -23.59 17.83
N ALA A 70 -13.96 -23.45 16.87
CA ALA A 70 -14.02 -24.18 15.61
C ALA A 70 -13.98 -25.69 15.84
N ALA A 71 -13.12 -26.16 16.74
CA ALA A 71 -13.01 -27.59 17.09
C ALA A 71 -14.31 -28.10 17.76
N ALA A 72 -14.86 -27.35 18.72
CA ALA A 72 -16.12 -27.68 19.37
C ALA A 72 -17.30 -27.70 18.38
N ALA A 73 -17.28 -26.83 17.36
CA ALA A 73 -18.26 -26.79 16.28
C ALA A 73 -18.09 -27.92 15.23
N GLY A 74 -17.13 -28.81 15.39
CA GLY A 74 -16.89 -29.95 14.50
C GLY A 74 -16.29 -29.56 13.14
N VAL A 75 -15.58 -28.40 13.05
CA VAL A 75 -14.85 -28.02 11.85
C VAL A 75 -13.71 -29.00 11.63
N ARG A 76 -13.67 -29.67 10.49
CA ARG A 76 -12.62 -30.64 10.19
C ARG A 76 -11.33 -30.01 9.69
N ARG A 77 -11.43 -28.94 8.88
CA ARG A 77 -10.28 -28.25 8.30
C ARG A 77 -10.41 -26.76 8.59
N LEU A 78 -9.51 -26.22 9.40
CA LEU A 78 -9.46 -24.81 9.77
C LEU A 78 -8.28 -24.15 9.04
N GLY A 79 -8.60 -23.33 8.03
CA GLY A 79 -7.59 -22.50 7.35
C GLY A 79 -7.03 -21.45 8.29
N PHE A 80 -5.75 -21.13 8.19
CA PHE A 80 -5.11 -20.02 8.90
C PHE A 80 -4.09 -19.29 8.01
N GLU A 81 -3.80 -18.04 8.33
CA GLU A 81 -2.87 -17.18 7.60
C GLU A 81 -1.40 -17.59 7.88
N GLY A 82 -0.91 -18.59 7.15
CA GLY A 82 0.40 -19.20 7.39
C GLY A 82 1.59 -18.25 7.12
N HIS A 83 1.38 -17.09 6.52
CA HIS A 83 2.38 -16.03 6.30
C HIS A 83 2.37 -14.97 7.42
N VAL A 84 1.38 -15.00 8.30
CA VAL A 84 1.21 -14.07 9.43
C VAL A 84 1.49 -14.75 10.77
N VAL A 85 0.95 -15.96 10.94
CA VAL A 85 1.10 -16.73 12.19
C VAL A 85 2.55 -17.15 12.34
N THR A 86 3.19 -16.72 13.43
CA THR A 86 4.56 -17.11 13.77
C THR A 86 4.64 -18.60 14.11
N VAL A 87 5.86 -19.17 14.17
CA VAL A 87 6.07 -20.56 14.59
C VAL A 87 5.50 -20.78 16.00
N ASP A 88 5.82 -19.91 16.97
CA ASP A 88 5.31 -20.01 18.33
C ASP A 88 3.78 -19.88 18.39
N GLY A 89 3.22 -19.03 17.54
CA GLY A 89 1.77 -18.90 17.36
C GLY A 89 1.15 -20.20 16.87
N PHE A 90 1.74 -20.82 15.85
CA PHE A 90 1.28 -22.09 15.32
C PHE A 90 1.35 -23.22 16.34
N ASP A 91 2.44 -23.29 17.12
CA ASP A 91 2.60 -24.27 18.20
C ASP A 91 1.53 -24.08 19.29
N THR A 92 1.23 -22.83 19.63
CA THR A 92 0.16 -22.49 20.56
C THR A 92 -1.22 -22.97 20.07
N LEU A 93 -1.55 -22.68 18.79
CA LEU A 93 -2.81 -23.14 18.18
C LEU A 93 -2.89 -24.65 18.08
N SER A 94 -1.76 -25.31 17.77
CA SER A 94 -1.64 -26.76 17.70
C SER A 94 -1.86 -27.42 19.08
N ALA A 95 -1.35 -26.83 20.14
CA ALA A 95 -1.58 -27.30 21.52
C ALA A 95 -3.07 -27.22 21.90
N VAL A 96 -3.77 -26.16 21.50
CA VAL A 96 -5.23 -26.03 21.69
C VAL A 96 -5.98 -27.19 20.98
N LEU A 97 -5.59 -27.50 19.74
CA LEU A 97 -6.19 -28.62 19.00
C LEU A 97 -5.86 -29.98 19.61
N ALA A 98 -4.63 -30.20 20.10
CA ALA A 98 -4.26 -31.43 20.78
C ALA A 98 -5.15 -31.69 22.01
N ALA A 99 -5.45 -30.63 22.79
CA ALA A 99 -6.40 -30.73 23.92
C ALA A 99 -7.82 -31.04 23.43
N ALA A 100 -8.29 -30.41 22.35
CA ALA A 100 -9.60 -30.66 21.75
C ALA A 100 -9.71 -32.10 21.17
N HIS A 101 -8.65 -32.62 20.55
CA HIS A 101 -8.59 -34.00 20.05
C HIS A 101 -8.73 -35.03 21.18
N SER A 102 -8.13 -34.76 22.36
CA SER A 102 -8.31 -35.62 23.53
C SER A 102 -9.75 -35.66 24.02
N ALA A 103 -10.57 -34.64 23.67
CA ALA A 103 -12.00 -34.58 23.91
C ALA A 103 -12.86 -35.07 22.72
N GLY A 104 -12.26 -35.67 21.70
CA GLY A 104 -12.95 -36.28 20.57
C GLY A 104 -13.14 -35.37 19.35
N ALA A 105 -12.64 -34.14 19.35
CA ALA A 105 -12.63 -33.32 18.14
C ALA A 105 -11.68 -33.88 17.08
N ASN A 106 -11.88 -33.51 15.81
CA ASN A 106 -11.02 -33.93 14.69
C ASN A 106 -10.78 -32.75 13.72
N THR A 107 -10.19 -31.68 14.24
CA THR A 107 -9.88 -30.45 13.50
C THR A 107 -8.42 -30.43 13.10
N GLU A 108 -8.13 -30.10 11.84
CA GLU A 108 -6.79 -29.94 11.27
C GLU A 108 -6.55 -28.48 10.92
N LEU A 109 -5.35 -27.93 11.25
CA LEU A 109 -4.91 -26.63 10.76
C LEU A 109 -4.37 -26.76 9.35
N VAL A 110 -4.87 -25.93 8.43
CA VAL A 110 -4.46 -25.92 7.01
C VAL A 110 -3.97 -24.53 6.65
N ARG A 111 -2.78 -24.43 6.05
CA ARG A 111 -2.27 -23.13 5.56
C ARG A 111 -3.17 -22.58 4.46
N ALA A 112 -3.57 -21.31 4.59
CA ALA A 112 -4.45 -20.60 3.68
C ALA A 112 -3.94 -19.15 3.48
N SER A 113 -2.67 -19.05 3.06
CA SER A 113 -1.99 -17.77 2.85
C SER A 113 -2.56 -17.01 1.65
N GLY A 114 -2.66 -15.67 1.75
CA GLY A 114 -3.03 -14.79 0.65
C GLY A 114 -4.51 -14.77 0.26
N MET A 115 -5.39 -15.50 0.99
CA MET A 115 -6.80 -15.58 0.60
C MET A 115 -7.55 -14.25 0.77
N VAL A 116 -7.30 -13.51 1.85
CA VAL A 116 -7.93 -12.21 2.09
C VAL A 116 -7.24 -11.13 1.26
N GLU A 117 -5.92 -11.21 1.13
CA GLU A 117 -5.12 -10.31 0.29
C GLU A 117 -5.58 -10.34 -1.18
N ALA A 118 -5.93 -11.51 -1.70
CA ALA A 118 -6.48 -11.63 -3.06
C ALA A 118 -7.85 -10.92 -3.22
N LEU A 119 -8.66 -10.84 -2.16
CA LEU A 119 -9.89 -10.05 -2.19
C LEU A 119 -9.59 -8.54 -2.16
N ARG A 120 -8.57 -8.13 -1.40
CA ARG A 120 -8.15 -6.74 -1.24
C ARG A 120 -7.48 -6.16 -2.49
N GLU A 121 -7.01 -7.01 -3.41
CA GLU A 121 -6.39 -6.56 -4.66
C GLU A 121 -7.36 -5.73 -5.50
N VAL A 122 -8.61 -6.14 -5.62
CA VAL A 122 -9.67 -5.42 -6.34
C VAL A 122 -10.47 -4.57 -5.36
N LYS A 123 -10.42 -3.26 -5.53
CA LYS A 123 -11.08 -2.29 -4.64
C LYS A 123 -12.52 -2.05 -5.09
N ASP A 124 -13.43 -2.01 -4.14
CA ASP A 124 -14.78 -1.55 -4.39
C ASP A 124 -14.87 -0.02 -4.50
N ALA A 125 -16.06 0.50 -4.81
CA ALA A 125 -16.25 1.95 -5.00
C ALA A 125 -16.02 2.76 -3.70
N GLY A 126 -16.30 2.17 -2.54
CA GLY A 126 -16.07 2.79 -1.23
C GLY A 126 -14.57 2.89 -0.92
N GLU A 127 -13.83 1.81 -1.17
CA GLU A 127 -12.38 1.76 -1.02
C GLU A 127 -11.68 2.77 -1.96
N VAL A 128 -12.09 2.82 -3.24
CA VAL A 128 -11.55 3.78 -4.21
C VAL A 128 -11.85 5.22 -3.78
N ALA A 129 -13.02 5.49 -3.20
CA ALA A 129 -13.35 6.82 -2.69
C ALA A 129 -12.41 7.25 -1.54
N LEU A 130 -12.06 6.35 -0.62
CA LEU A 130 -11.11 6.62 0.46
C LEU A 130 -9.69 6.82 -0.05
N LEU A 131 -9.24 6.01 -1.00
CA LEU A 131 -7.96 6.18 -1.69
C LEU A 131 -7.88 7.54 -2.40
N ARG A 132 -8.97 7.97 -3.04
CA ARG A 132 -9.04 9.29 -3.68
C ARG A 132 -8.89 10.43 -2.67
N LEU A 133 -9.57 10.34 -1.53
CA LEU A 133 -9.41 11.34 -0.44
C LEU A 133 -7.97 11.38 0.08
N ALA A 134 -7.31 10.23 0.22
CA ALA A 134 -5.90 10.18 0.62
C ALA A 134 -4.99 10.84 -0.43
N CYS A 135 -5.21 10.57 -1.72
CA CYS A 135 -4.46 11.22 -2.81
C CYS A 135 -4.72 12.73 -2.87
N GLU A 136 -5.97 13.16 -2.70
CA GLU A 136 -6.33 14.60 -2.68
C GLU A 136 -5.67 15.35 -1.51
N ALA A 137 -5.59 14.75 -0.33
CA ALA A 137 -4.88 15.32 0.81
C ALA A 137 -3.37 15.48 0.54
N ALA A 138 -2.75 14.47 -0.08
CA ALA A 138 -1.33 14.50 -0.46
C ALA A 138 -1.06 15.55 -1.55
N ASP A 139 -1.87 15.59 -2.62
CA ASP A 139 -1.76 16.57 -3.70
C ASP A 139 -1.86 18.00 -3.17
N ALA A 140 -2.85 18.28 -2.31
CA ALA A 140 -3.06 19.61 -1.71
C ALA A 140 -1.91 20.01 -0.79
N ALA A 141 -1.39 19.07 0.00
CA ALA A 141 -0.26 19.30 0.89
C ALA A 141 1.02 19.69 0.12
N LEU A 142 1.32 18.97 -0.97
CA LEU A 142 2.49 19.30 -1.81
C LEU A 142 2.30 20.63 -2.53
N SER A 143 1.09 20.94 -3.02
CA SER A 143 0.77 22.23 -3.63
C SER A 143 1.01 23.38 -2.64
N ASP A 144 0.55 23.25 -1.41
CA ASP A 144 0.80 24.23 -0.35
C ASP A 144 2.29 24.46 -0.08
N VAL A 145 3.09 23.37 0.00
CA VAL A 145 4.54 23.47 0.22
C VAL A 145 5.22 24.21 -0.93
N VAL A 146 4.85 23.91 -2.18
CA VAL A 146 5.44 24.54 -3.36
C VAL A 146 5.03 26.01 -3.46
N GLU A 147 3.73 26.33 -3.37
CA GLU A 147 3.19 27.69 -3.52
C GLU A 147 3.68 28.66 -2.44
N ARG A 148 3.96 28.15 -1.24
CA ARG A 148 4.50 28.95 -0.12
C ARG A 148 6.03 29.07 -0.14
N GLY A 149 6.70 28.57 -1.19
CA GLY A 149 8.15 28.58 -1.30
C GLY A 149 8.82 27.68 -0.26
N GLY A 150 8.18 26.58 0.09
CA GLY A 150 8.72 25.58 1.01
C GLY A 150 9.93 24.83 0.44
N LEU A 151 10.01 24.71 -0.87
CA LEU A 151 11.18 24.16 -1.56
C LEU A 151 12.12 25.30 -1.97
N ARG A 152 13.12 25.58 -1.14
CA ARG A 152 14.10 26.64 -1.41
C ARG A 152 15.47 26.29 -0.81
N PRO A 153 16.55 26.83 -1.37
CA PRO A 153 17.88 26.71 -0.78
C PRO A 153 17.93 27.16 0.69
N GLY A 154 18.74 26.49 1.50
CA GLY A 154 18.93 26.80 2.91
C GLY A 154 18.00 26.04 3.88
N ARG A 155 16.95 25.41 3.40
CA ARG A 155 16.16 24.48 4.22
C ARG A 155 16.77 23.09 4.23
N THR A 156 16.52 22.31 5.28
CA THR A 156 16.92 20.91 5.35
C THR A 156 15.84 19.97 4.80
N GLU A 157 16.25 18.78 4.34
CA GLU A 157 15.32 17.70 3.94
C GLU A 157 14.28 17.43 5.04
N ARG A 158 14.74 17.37 6.30
CA ARG A 158 13.89 17.10 7.46
C ARG A 158 12.86 18.20 7.72
N GLU A 159 13.22 19.47 7.52
CA GLU A 159 12.27 20.58 7.65
C GLU A 159 11.18 20.52 6.59
N VAL A 160 11.54 20.18 5.36
CA VAL A 160 10.58 20.03 4.25
C VAL A 160 9.65 18.86 4.52
N GLY A 161 10.19 17.69 4.90
CA GLY A 161 9.39 16.50 5.22
C GLY A 161 8.37 16.75 6.33
N ARG A 162 8.80 17.38 7.44
CA ARG A 162 7.90 17.73 8.56
C ARG A 162 6.81 18.72 8.15
N GLU A 163 7.13 19.71 7.33
CA GLU A 163 6.12 20.64 6.83
C GLU A 163 5.10 19.91 5.96
N LEU A 164 5.56 19.05 5.05
CA LEU A 164 4.67 18.28 4.17
C LEU A 164 3.75 17.36 4.97
N GLU A 165 4.26 16.65 5.97
CA GLU A 165 3.44 15.83 6.88
C GLU A 165 2.39 16.66 7.64
N ALA A 166 2.79 17.82 8.16
CA ALA A 166 1.85 18.71 8.83
C ALA A 166 0.75 19.21 7.88
N ARG A 167 1.08 19.53 6.61
CA ARG A 167 0.10 19.91 5.61
C ARG A 167 -0.86 18.77 5.25
N MET A 168 -0.38 17.53 5.16
CA MET A 168 -1.29 16.40 4.93
C MET A 168 -2.34 16.28 6.04
N LEU A 169 -1.95 16.48 7.31
CA LEU A 169 -2.89 16.52 8.44
C LEU A 169 -3.86 17.69 8.33
N ASP A 170 -3.39 18.89 7.95
CA ASP A 170 -4.24 20.07 7.71
C ASP A 170 -5.29 19.81 6.62
N HIS A 171 -4.97 18.99 5.63
CA HIS A 171 -5.86 18.57 4.54
C HIS A 171 -6.68 17.31 4.84
N GLY A 172 -6.73 16.86 6.10
CA GLY A 172 -7.65 15.83 6.56
C GLY A 172 -7.09 14.41 6.55
N ALA A 173 -5.78 14.24 6.41
CA ALA A 173 -5.15 12.95 6.65
C ALA A 173 -5.18 12.60 8.16
N ASP A 174 -5.34 11.31 8.48
CA ASP A 174 -5.21 10.80 9.84
C ASP A 174 -3.73 10.73 10.28
N ALA A 175 -2.84 10.46 9.31
CA ALA A 175 -1.38 10.34 9.48
C ALA A 175 -0.68 10.42 8.11
N ALA A 176 0.66 10.42 8.12
CA ALA A 176 1.45 10.05 6.95
C ALA A 176 1.23 8.57 6.62
N SER A 177 1.21 8.25 5.32
CA SER A 177 1.05 6.89 4.81
C SER A 177 2.24 5.98 5.17
N PHE A 178 3.42 6.55 5.10
CA PHE A 178 4.72 5.94 5.40
C PHE A 178 5.73 7.03 5.78
N GLU A 179 6.97 6.65 6.09
CA GLU A 179 8.05 7.61 6.39
C GLU A 179 8.37 8.45 5.15
N THR A 180 8.00 9.73 5.17
CA THR A 180 8.20 10.67 4.06
C THR A 180 9.65 10.75 3.63
N ILE A 181 9.91 10.61 2.35
CA ILE A 181 11.23 10.77 1.73
C ILE A 181 11.35 12.19 1.19
N VAL A 182 12.37 12.92 1.62
CA VAL A 182 12.83 14.15 0.97
C VAL A 182 14.33 13.99 0.76
N ALA A 183 14.76 13.99 -0.50
CA ALA A 183 16.15 13.70 -0.89
C ALA A 183 16.67 14.76 -1.84
N ALA A 184 17.66 15.55 -1.40
CA ALA A 184 18.23 16.68 -2.14
C ALA A 184 19.59 16.33 -2.76
N GLY A 185 19.87 16.87 -3.95
CA GLY A 185 21.14 16.69 -4.64
C GLY A 185 21.52 15.22 -4.80
N PRO A 186 22.75 14.80 -4.39
CA PRO A 186 23.18 13.39 -4.48
C PRO A 186 22.28 12.41 -3.72
N ASN A 187 21.64 12.83 -2.62
CA ASN A 187 20.72 11.99 -1.87
C ASN A 187 19.52 11.54 -2.71
N SER A 188 19.12 12.32 -3.72
CA SER A 188 18.03 11.96 -4.63
C SER A 188 18.32 10.69 -5.45
N ALA A 189 19.59 10.28 -5.56
CA ALA A 189 19.99 9.02 -6.17
C ALA A 189 19.77 7.79 -5.25
N VAL A 190 19.38 8.00 -4.00
CA VAL A 190 19.05 6.90 -3.07
C VAL A 190 17.55 6.68 -3.11
N PRO A 191 17.04 5.52 -3.59
CA PRO A 191 15.60 5.27 -3.73
C PRO A 191 14.82 5.50 -2.43
N HIS A 192 15.23 4.87 -1.33
CA HIS A 192 14.60 4.96 0.00
C HIS A 192 15.44 5.78 0.98
N HIS A 193 15.80 7.02 0.57
CA HIS A 193 16.53 7.95 1.42
C HIS A 193 15.65 8.40 2.60
N ARG A 194 16.25 8.47 3.79
CA ARG A 194 15.60 9.06 4.96
C ARG A 194 16.02 10.52 5.09
N PRO A 195 15.08 11.47 5.29
CA PRO A 195 15.40 12.89 5.41
C PRO A 195 16.42 13.16 6.52
N THR A 196 17.49 13.87 6.14
CA THR A 196 18.59 14.26 7.03
C THR A 196 18.60 15.76 7.27
N ASP A 197 19.66 16.25 7.95
CA ASP A 197 19.93 17.67 8.06
C ASP A 197 20.71 18.22 6.84
N ALA A 198 20.80 17.46 5.74
CA ALA A 198 21.31 17.95 4.47
C ALA A 198 20.50 19.14 3.99
N VAL A 199 21.22 20.18 3.59
CA VAL A 199 20.64 21.47 3.19
C VAL A 199 20.41 21.47 1.69
N LEU A 200 19.19 21.81 1.28
CA LEU A 200 18.83 22.00 -0.11
C LEU A 200 19.66 23.16 -0.72
N ALA A 201 20.29 22.93 -1.86
CA ALA A 201 21.13 23.91 -2.56
C ALA A 201 20.59 24.22 -3.96
N ALA A 202 20.94 25.41 -4.48
CA ALA A 202 20.59 25.77 -5.85
C ALA A 202 21.23 24.79 -6.84
N GLY A 203 20.44 24.32 -7.82
CA GLY A 203 20.84 23.30 -8.79
C GLY A 203 20.53 21.87 -8.36
N ASP A 204 20.12 21.63 -7.12
CA ASP A 204 19.75 20.29 -6.65
C ASP A 204 18.46 19.77 -7.31
N PHE A 205 18.42 18.47 -7.61
CA PHE A 205 17.17 17.77 -7.59
C PHE A 205 16.66 17.64 -6.15
N VAL A 206 15.35 17.76 -5.97
CA VAL A 206 14.66 17.42 -4.73
C VAL A 206 13.59 16.38 -5.05
N LYS A 207 13.87 15.13 -4.75
CA LYS A 207 12.93 14.02 -4.88
C LYS A 207 12.13 13.92 -3.58
N ILE A 208 10.80 13.97 -3.69
CA ILE A 208 9.87 13.85 -2.59
C ILE A 208 8.96 12.68 -2.87
N ASP A 209 8.96 11.70 -1.98
CA ASP A 209 8.12 10.51 -2.02
C ASP A 209 7.36 10.41 -0.70
N PHE A 210 6.03 10.44 -0.79
CA PHE A 210 5.16 10.63 0.36
C PHE A 210 3.72 10.22 0.06
N GLY A 211 2.97 10.03 1.11
CA GLY A 211 1.54 9.74 1.01
C GLY A 211 0.79 10.10 2.28
N ALA A 212 -0.52 10.28 2.15
CA ALA A 212 -1.45 10.50 3.24
C ALA A 212 -2.19 9.20 3.58
N LEU A 213 -2.56 9.04 4.85
CA LEU A 213 -3.42 7.98 5.34
C LEU A 213 -4.78 8.56 5.67
N VAL A 214 -5.85 8.07 5.03
CA VAL A 214 -7.22 8.50 5.31
C VAL A 214 -8.10 7.30 5.58
N ALA A 215 -8.73 7.24 6.73
CA ALA A 215 -9.57 6.14 7.16
C ALA A 215 -8.91 4.77 6.91
N GLY A 216 -7.57 4.69 7.12
CA GLY A 216 -6.73 3.50 6.97
C GLY A 216 -6.35 3.13 5.54
N TYR A 217 -6.74 3.90 4.54
CA TYR A 217 -6.27 3.75 3.16
C TYR A 217 -5.11 4.68 2.89
N HIS A 218 -4.10 4.13 2.21
CA HIS A 218 -2.84 4.78 1.92
C HIS A 218 -2.86 5.44 0.54
N SER A 219 -2.30 6.65 0.40
CA SER A 219 -1.86 7.17 -0.90
C SER A 219 -0.36 7.05 -1.05
N ASP A 220 0.11 7.11 -2.29
CA ASP A 220 1.51 7.02 -2.66
C ASP A 220 1.81 7.89 -3.87
N MET A 221 2.83 8.74 -3.78
CA MET A 221 3.21 9.64 -4.87
C MET A 221 4.65 10.11 -4.74
N THR A 222 5.42 10.03 -5.83
CA THR A 222 6.73 10.68 -5.93
C THR A 222 6.71 11.81 -6.96
N ARG A 223 7.31 12.95 -6.59
CA ARG A 223 7.65 14.04 -7.50
C ARG A 223 9.11 14.46 -7.32
N THR A 224 9.74 14.84 -8.42
CA THR A 224 11.12 15.37 -8.41
C THR A 224 11.11 16.80 -8.95
N PHE A 225 11.65 17.70 -8.16
CA PHE A 225 11.79 19.14 -8.44
C PHE A 225 13.24 19.47 -8.75
N VAL A 226 13.50 20.67 -9.31
CA VAL A 226 14.85 21.23 -9.40
C VAL A 226 14.86 22.63 -8.81
N LEU A 227 15.87 22.93 -7.99
CA LEU A 227 16.06 24.25 -7.38
C LEU A 227 16.84 25.19 -8.31
N GLY A 228 16.11 26.05 -9.02
CA GLY A 228 16.70 26.94 -10.04
C GLY A 228 16.93 26.25 -11.39
N PRO A 229 17.71 26.85 -12.31
CA PRO A 229 17.86 26.35 -13.67
C PRO A 229 18.43 24.92 -13.73
N PRO A 230 17.70 23.95 -14.33
CA PRO A 230 18.20 22.59 -14.46
C PRO A 230 19.36 22.51 -15.47
N ALA A 231 20.35 21.68 -15.15
CA ALA A 231 21.41 21.28 -16.07
C ALA A 231 20.88 20.33 -17.17
N ASP A 232 21.59 20.21 -18.28
CA ASP A 232 21.16 19.38 -19.42
C ASP A 232 20.94 17.92 -19.03
N TRP A 233 21.83 17.32 -18.23
CA TRP A 233 21.69 15.95 -17.75
C TRP A 233 20.46 15.75 -16.87
N GLN A 234 20.05 16.78 -16.11
CA GLN A 234 18.83 16.73 -15.28
C GLN A 234 17.58 16.71 -16.16
N ARG A 235 17.56 17.53 -17.19
CA ARG A 235 16.46 17.53 -18.19
C ARG A 235 16.36 16.18 -18.91
N GLU A 236 17.51 15.64 -19.29
CA GLU A 236 17.63 14.35 -19.99
C GLU A 236 17.03 13.22 -19.16
N ILE A 237 17.55 12.97 -17.94
CA ILE A 237 17.04 11.84 -17.13
C ILE A 237 15.59 12.05 -16.67
N TYR A 238 15.19 13.31 -16.43
CA TYR A 238 13.79 13.60 -16.11
C TYR A 238 12.86 13.22 -17.27
N GLN A 239 13.21 13.57 -18.49
CA GLN A 239 12.43 13.23 -19.68
C GLN A 239 12.38 11.72 -19.94
N VAL A 240 13.48 11.00 -19.70
CA VAL A 240 13.54 9.54 -19.77
C VAL A 240 12.54 8.92 -18.77
N VAL A 241 12.59 9.33 -17.50
CA VAL A 241 11.69 8.83 -16.45
C VAL A 241 10.24 9.20 -16.73
N ALA A 242 9.95 10.42 -17.18
CA ALA A 242 8.60 10.85 -17.53
C ALA A 242 8.03 10.02 -18.71
N THR A 243 8.87 9.67 -19.69
CA THR A 243 8.48 8.80 -20.80
C THR A 243 8.24 7.36 -20.35
N ALA A 244 9.10 6.84 -19.47
CA ALA A 244 8.94 5.50 -18.89
C ALA A 244 7.66 5.40 -18.04
N GLN A 245 7.38 6.43 -17.21
CA GLN A 245 6.17 6.49 -16.39
C GLN A 245 4.89 6.48 -17.27
N ARG A 246 4.90 7.25 -18.33
CA ARG A 246 3.79 7.25 -19.29
C ARG A 246 3.62 5.89 -19.95
N ALA A 247 4.70 5.24 -20.40
CA ALA A 247 4.64 3.91 -21.01
C ALA A 247 4.11 2.85 -20.03
N GLY A 248 4.58 2.85 -18.79
CA GLY A 248 4.08 1.97 -17.73
C GLY A 248 2.59 2.19 -17.46
N ARG A 249 2.16 3.45 -17.37
CA ARG A 249 0.75 3.81 -17.14
C ARG A 249 -0.14 3.39 -18.32
N GLU A 250 0.30 3.57 -19.56
CA GLU A 250 -0.44 3.15 -20.75
C GLU A 250 -0.56 1.61 -20.86
N ALA A 251 0.38 0.87 -20.28
CA ALA A 251 0.36 -0.59 -20.20
C ALA A 251 -0.56 -1.15 -19.10
N LEU A 252 -1.10 -0.32 -18.20
CA LEU A 252 -2.04 -0.72 -17.13
C LEU A 252 -3.43 -1.02 -17.72
N VAL A 253 -3.57 -2.12 -18.40
CA VAL A 253 -4.87 -2.58 -18.92
C VAL A 253 -5.28 -3.89 -18.25
N PRO A 254 -6.58 -4.11 -17.96
CA PRO A 254 -7.05 -5.36 -17.38
C PRO A 254 -6.61 -6.57 -18.21
N GLY A 255 -6.06 -7.60 -17.55
CA GLY A 255 -5.54 -8.80 -18.20
C GLY A 255 -4.09 -8.70 -18.69
N ALA A 256 -3.45 -7.52 -18.67
CA ALA A 256 -2.03 -7.41 -18.98
C ALA A 256 -1.18 -8.20 -17.96
N ARG A 257 -0.15 -8.90 -18.43
CA ARG A 257 0.77 -9.59 -17.51
C ARG A 257 1.60 -8.57 -16.73
N LEU A 258 1.73 -8.75 -15.44
CA LEU A 258 2.43 -7.83 -14.53
C LEU A 258 3.88 -7.54 -14.99
N ARG A 259 4.62 -8.58 -15.43
CA ARG A 259 5.97 -8.42 -15.97
C ARG A 259 6.03 -7.64 -17.29
N ASP A 260 4.98 -7.69 -18.12
CA ASP A 260 4.95 -6.96 -19.39
C ASP A 260 4.68 -5.46 -19.15
N VAL A 261 3.94 -5.12 -18.10
CA VAL A 261 3.73 -3.75 -17.64
C VAL A 261 5.05 -3.16 -17.13
N ASP A 262 5.80 -3.92 -16.30
CA ASP A 262 7.14 -3.51 -15.87
C ASP A 262 8.08 -3.31 -17.08
N ALA A 263 8.07 -4.27 -18.02
CA ALA A 263 8.92 -4.21 -19.19
C ALA A 263 8.64 -2.98 -20.05
N ALA A 264 7.40 -2.52 -20.18
CA ALA A 264 7.04 -1.34 -20.96
C ALA A 264 7.76 -0.06 -20.47
N ALA A 265 7.85 0.14 -19.17
CA ALA A 265 8.58 1.28 -18.59
C ALA A 265 10.09 1.05 -18.57
N ARG A 266 10.52 -0.15 -18.16
CA ARG A 266 11.94 -0.52 -18.04
C ARG A 266 12.69 -0.45 -19.36
N GLN A 267 12.05 -0.84 -20.47
CA GLN A 267 12.65 -0.78 -21.79
C GLN A 267 12.97 0.66 -22.22
N VAL A 268 12.11 1.63 -21.92
CA VAL A 268 12.38 3.06 -22.20
C VAL A 268 13.65 3.53 -21.50
N ILE A 269 13.85 3.16 -20.24
CA ILE A 269 15.05 3.50 -19.47
C ILE A 269 16.29 2.79 -20.02
N ALA A 270 16.14 1.52 -20.42
CA ALA A 270 17.22 0.73 -20.99
C ALA A 270 17.68 1.28 -22.36
N ASP A 271 16.73 1.62 -23.24
CA ASP A 271 17.02 2.18 -24.58
C ASP A 271 17.71 3.55 -24.51
N ALA A 272 17.48 4.29 -23.42
CA ALA A 272 18.18 5.54 -23.13
C ALA A 272 19.58 5.35 -22.51
N GLY A 273 20.02 4.09 -22.30
CA GLY A 273 21.35 3.78 -21.75
C GLY A 273 21.43 3.75 -20.23
N TYR A 274 20.30 3.74 -19.52
CA TYR A 274 20.21 3.78 -18.05
C TYR A 274 19.72 2.47 -17.42
N ALA A 275 19.84 1.32 -18.10
CA ALA A 275 19.33 0.03 -17.64
C ALA A 275 19.73 -0.33 -16.20
N GLU A 276 21.00 -0.13 -15.86
CA GLU A 276 21.55 -0.49 -14.54
C GLU A 276 21.17 0.48 -13.42
N THR A 277 20.49 1.58 -13.74
CA THR A 277 20.14 2.63 -12.77
C THR A 277 18.69 2.53 -12.27
N PHE A 278 17.91 1.58 -12.75
CA PHE A 278 16.54 1.29 -12.32
C PHE A 278 16.49 -0.09 -11.64
N GLY A 279 16.77 -0.13 -10.35
CA GLY A 279 17.02 -1.35 -9.58
C GLY A 279 15.82 -1.93 -8.81
N HIS A 280 14.60 -1.38 -8.95
CA HIS A 280 13.40 -1.87 -8.26
C HIS A 280 12.26 -2.23 -9.23
N GLY A 281 11.14 -2.73 -8.73
CA GLY A 281 9.94 -2.98 -9.52
C GLY A 281 9.30 -1.69 -10.01
N LEU A 282 8.46 -1.80 -11.04
CA LEU A 282 7.74 -0.64 -11.59
C LEU A 282 6.67 -0.12 -10.62
N GLY A 283 6.13 -0.97 -9.73
CA GLY A 283 5.10 -0.57 -8.80
C GLY A 283 4.49 -1.73 -8.01
N HIS A 284 3.50 -1.40 -7.20
CA HIS A 284 2.83 -2.32 -6.29
C HIS A 284 1.36 -1.93 -6.07
N GLY A 285 0.59 -2.84 -5.49
CA GLY A 285 -0.76 -2.53 -5.01
C GLY A 285 -0.74 -1.58 -3.81
N VAL A 286 -1.75 -0.73 -3.73
CA VAL A 286 -1.97 0.20 -2.61
C VAL A 286 -3.40 0.04 -2.10
N GLY A 287 -3.57 0.09 -0.77
CA GLY A 287 -4.89 -0.03 -0.14
C GLY A 287 -4.83 0.18 1.36
N LEU A 288 -5.25 -0.82 2.12
CA LEU A 288 -5.11 -0.86 3.59
C LEU A 288 -3.66 -1.09 4.05
N ARG A 289 -2.77 -1.45 3.15
CA ARG A 289 -1.31 -1.42 3.33
C ARG A 289 -0.72 -0.56 2.24
N ILE A 290 0.41 0.07 2.54
CA ILE A 290 1.16 0.83 1.53
C ILE A 290 1.67 -0.10 0.42
N HIS A 291 2.20 -1.26 0.77
CA HIS A 291 2.60 -2.28 -0.18
C HIS A 291 1.68 -3.50 -0.04
N GLU A 292 0.88 -3.78 -1.07
CA GLU A 292 0.07 -4.99 -1.16
C GLU A 292 0.08 -5.57 -2.59
N ALA A 293 -0.65 -6.65 -2.83
CA ALA A 293 -0.77 -7.23 -4.18
C ALA A 293 -1.55 -6.29 -5.12
N PRO A 294 -1.21 -6.31 -6.42
CA PRO A 294 -0.16 -7.08 -7.06
C PRO A 294 1.20 -6.34 -7.04
N GLY A 295 2.31 -7.06 -7.05
CA GLY A 295 3.61 -6.48 -7.34
C GLY A 295 3.84 -6.40 -8.86
N ILE A 296 4.28 -5.24 -9.38
CA ILE A 296 4.59 -5.04 -10.79
C ILE A 296 6.12 -4.99 -10.95
N ASN A 297 6.73 -6.09 -11.38
CA ASN A 297 8.18 -6.21 -11.54
C ASN A 297 8.54 -7.27 -12.58
N ALA A 298 9.80 -7.34 -12.98
CA ALA A 298 10.30 -8.23 -14.02
C ALA A 298 10.09 -9.74 -13.73
N ALA A 299 10.00 -10.12 -12.44
CA ALA A 299 9.79 -11.50 -12.01
C ALA A 299 8.32 -11.81 -11.64
N ALA A 300 7.43 -10.83 -11.75
CA ALA A 300 6.04 -10.99 -11.33
C ALA A 300 5.28 -11.98 -12.23
N ASP A 301 4.56 -12.89 -11.58
CA ASP A 301 3.58 -13.76 -12.22
C ASP A 301 2.16 -13.20 -12.05
N GLY A 302 1.27 -13.57 -12.98
CA GLY A 302 -0.12 -13.14 -12.93
C GLY A 302 -0.43 -11.97 -13.88
N THR A 303 -1.66 -11.49 -13.76
CA THR A 303 -2.22 -10.45 -14.64
C THR A 303 -2.94 -9.39 -13.80
N LEU A 304 -2.99 -8.16 -14.32
CA LEU A 304 -3.75 -7.06 -13.73
C LEU A 304 -5.25 -7.36 -13.73
N LEU A 305 -5.88 -7.15 -12.59
CA LEU A 305 -7.34 -7.24 -12.44
C LEU A 305 -7.97 -5.84 -12.59
N ALA A 306 -9.13 -5.79 -13.24
CA ALA A 306 -9.93 -4.56 -13.25
C ALA A 306 -10.32 -4.17 -11.82
N GLY A 307 -10.17 -2.90 -11.45
CA GLY A 307 -10.40 -2.40 -10.09
C GLY A 307 -9.20 -2.56 -9.14
N ALA A 308 -8.08 -3.17 -9.57
CA ALA A 308 -6.85 -3.11 -8.79
C ALA A 308 -6.35 -1.66 -8.72
N VAL A 309 -5.82 -1.26 -7.56
CA VAL A 309 -5.18 0.05 -7.38
C VAL A 309 -3.69 -0.16 -7.19
N VAL A 310 -2.89 0.47 -8.06
CA VAL A 310 -1.45 0.23 -8.15
C VAL A 310 -0.66 1.52 -8.33
N THR A 311 0.64 1.49 -7.98
CA THR A 311 1.60 2.55 -8.32
C THR A 311 2.27 2.28 -9.66
N VAL A 312 2.77 3.35 -10.30
CA VAL A 312 3.70 3.31 -11.44
C VAL A 312 4.80 4.33 -11.17
N GLU A 313 6.00 3.84 -10.83
CA GLU A 313 7.05 4.62 -10.19
C GLU A 313 8.46 4.38 -10.78
N PRO A 314 8.67 4.44 -12.09
CA PRO A 314 10.02 4.25 -12.64
C PRO A 314 10.97 5.34 -12.14
N GLY A 315 12.25 4.98 -12.02
CA GLY A 315 13.28 5.91 -11.59
C GLY A 315 14.62 5.68 -12.26
N VAL A 316 15.44 6.74 -12.32
CA VAL A 316 16.86 6.72 -12.74
C VAL A 316 17.68 7.32 -11.61
N TYR A 317 18.64 6.55 -11.08
CA TYR A 317 19.45 6.93 -9.93
C TYR A 317 20.93 6.89 -10.28
N LEU A 318 21.54 8.09 -10.42
CA LEU A 318 22.95 8.25 -10.75
C LEU A 318 23.74 8.48 -9.46
N ALA A 319 24.45 7.45 -8.99
CA ALA A 319 25.19 7.50 -7.72
C ALA A 319 26.07 8.77 -7.64
N ASP A 320 26.10 9.39 -6.46
CA ASP A 320 26.83 10.62 -6.15
C ASP A 320 26.45 11.85 -6.98
N ARG A 321 25.43 11.76 -7.84
CA ARG A 321 25.02 12.86 -8.73
C ARG A 321 23.58 13.31 -8.50
N GLY A 322 22.64 12.38 -8.46
CA GLY A 322 21.23 12.63 -8.24
C GLY A 322 20.34 11.64 -8.98
N GLY A 323 19.05 11.66 -8.68
CA GLY A 323 18.08 10.76 -9.26
C GLY A 323 16.70 11.37 -9.41
N VAL A 324 15.92 10.75 -10.27
CA VAL A 324 14.51 11.10 -10.56
C VAL A 324 13.64 9.88 -10.35
N ARG A 325 12.52 10.04 -9.66
CA ARG A 325 11.36 9.15 -9.69
C ARG A 325 10.11 10.00 -9.95
N ILE A 326 9.21 9.47 -10.77
CA ILE A 326 7.89 10.03 -11.01
C ILE A 326 6.91 8.90 -10.78
N GLU A 327 5.99 9.10 -9.87
CA GLU A 327 5.05 8.08 -9.43
C GLU A 327 3.64 8.60 -9.35
N ASP A 328 2.72 7.76 -9.75
CA ASP A 328 1.29 7.94 -9.55
C ASP A 328 0.64 6.69 -8.98
N THR A 329 -0.43 6.89 -8.21
CA THR A 329 -1.41 5.85 -7.85
C THR A 329 -2.58 5.88 -8.83
N LEU A 330 -2.95 4.71 -9.37
CA LEU A 330 -3.97 4.56 -10.43
C LEU A 330 -4.91 3.38 -10.16
N VAL A 331 -6.16 3.51 -10.63
CA VAL A 331 -7.13 2.39 -10.67
C VAL A 331 -7.09 1.75 -12.06
N VAL A 332 -6.85 0.46 -12.13
CA VAL A 332 -6.82 -0.31 -13.39
C VAL A 332 -8.22 -0.44 -13.97
N GLY A 333 -8.44 0.02 -15.21
CA GLY A 333 -9.72 -0.09 -15.90
C GLY A 333 -10.83 0.86 -15.43
N GLY A 334 -10.49 1.84 -14.57
CA GLY A 334 -11.42 2.83 -13.99
C GLY A 334 -12.34 2.26 -12.90
N ALA A 335 -12.88 3.15 -12.04
CA ALA A 335 -13.65 2.78 -10.84
C ALA A 335 -15.08 2.26 -11.11
N ALA A 336 -15.54 2.18 -12.36
CA ALA A 336 -16.90 1.76 -12.68
C ALA A 336 -16.92 0.49 -13.55
N PRO A 337 -17.58 -0.60 -13.09
CA PRO A 337 -17.69 -1.85 -13.86
C PRO A 337 -18.40 -1.72 -15.22
N ALA A 338 -19.17 -0.64 -15.43
CA ALA A 338 -19.99 -0.43 -16.63
C ALA A 338 -19.35 0.49 -17.68
N SER A 339 -18.29 1.20 -17.35
CA SER A 339 -17.50 2.00 -18.30
C SER A 339 -16.13 1.35 -18.45
N ALA A 340 -16.05 0.25 -19.17
CA ALA A 340 -14.79 -0.36 -19.57
C ALA A 340 -13.98 0.63 -20.47
N GLY A 341 -13.56 1.74 -19.90
CA GLY A 341 -12.49 2.56 -20.40
C GLY A 341 -11.24 1.72 -20.32
N THR A 342 -10.54 1.57 -21.43
CA THR A 342 -9.28 0.86 -21.53
C THR A 342 -8.14 1.58 -20.80
N HIS A 343 -8.38 2.77 -20.28
CA HIS A 343 -7.38 3.60 -19.62
C HIS A 343 -7.54 3.59 -18.10
N PRO A 344 -6.42 3.52 -17.35
CA PRO A 344 -6.45 3.60 -15.90
C PRO A 344 -6.92 4.98 -15.44
N GLU A 345 -7.66 5.02 -14.30
CA GLU A 345 -8.02 6.27 -13.63
C GLU A 345 -6.86 6.74 -12.76
N LEU A 346 -6.44 7.98 -12.94
CA LEU A 346 -5.39 8.61 -12.16
C LEU A 346 -5.98 9.17 -10.85
N LEU A 347 -5.48 8.73 -9.69
CA LEU A 347 -5.91 9.23 -8.39
C LEU A 347 -5.03 10.40 -7.92
N THR A 348 -3.71 10.33 -8.07
CA THR A 348 -2.76 11.41 -7.79
C THR A 348 -2.72 12.40 -8.95
N ARG A 349 -2.85 13.69 -8.68
CA ARG A 349 -3.08 14.72 -9.71
C ARG A 349 -2.05 15.84 -9.73
N PHE A 350 -1.10 15.88 -8.78
CA PHE A 350 -0.04 16.88 -8.82
C PHE A 350 0.73 16.80 -10.17
N PRO A 351 1.06 17.93 -10.82
CA PRO A 351 1.74 17.96 -12.11
C PRO A 351 3.01 17.10 -12.18
N LYS A 352 3.26 16.52 -13.36
CA LYS A 352 4.41 15.64 -13.64
C LYS A 352 5.48 16.27 -14.52
N GLU A 353 5.28 17.50 -14.93
CA GLU A 353 6.27 18.29 -15.64
C GLU A 353 7.41 18.66 -14.69
N LEU A 354 8.64 18.78 -15.22
CA LEU A 354 9.78 19.23 -14.41
C LEU A 354 9.49 20.61 -13.84
N THR A 355 9.14 20.67 -12.58
CA THR A 355 8.86 21.91 -11.87
C THR A 355 10.17 22.54 -11.36
N ILE A 356 10.42 23.77 -11.76
CA ILE A 356 11.53 24.60 -11.32
C ILE A 356 11.04 25.46 -10.15
N VAL A 357 11.69 25.36 -9.01
CA VAL A 357 11.35 26.10 -7.78
C VAL A 357 12.52 26.93 -7.30
#